data_b592f29d2b29b7847f27a56f1a14f120
#
_entry.id   b592f29d2b29b7847f27a56f1a14f120
#
_cell.length_a   1.000
_cell.length_b   1.000
_cell.length_c   1.000
_cell.angle_alpha   90.00
_cell.angle_beta   90.00
_cell.angle_gamma   90.00
#
_symmetry.space_group_name_H-M   'P 1'
#
loop_
_entity.id
_entity.type
_entity.pdbx_description
1 polymer ?
#
loop_
_entity_poly.entity_id
_entity_poly.type
_entity_poly.pdbx_seq_one_letter_code
_entity_poly.pdbx_strand_id
1 'polypeptide(L)'
;MAIGMSELKKGLKIELGGVPYRIVEYQHVKPGKGAAFVRAKIKSFLDGKVIEKTFHAGDKCEEPNLVEKTMQYLYHDGDTYQFMDIESYEQIALNDSQVGEASKWMLDGMQVQVLLHNDKAISVDVPQVVALKIVETAPNFKGDTSNASKKPATLETGAVVQVPFHVLEGETIKVNTETEEYLEKVK
;
A
#
# COMPACT_ATOMS: atom_id res chain seq x y z
N MET A 1 -20.69 7.86 12.01
CA MET A 1 -22.04 7.87 11.39
C MET A 1 -22.38 6.46 10.94
N ALA A 2 -23.60 6.02 11.09
CA ALA A 2 -24.01 4.66 10.70
C ALA A 2 -24.19 4.57 9.17
N ILE A 3 -23.56 3.57 8.56
CA ILE A 3 -23.59 3.31 7.12
C ILE A 3 -24.59 2.17 6.87
N GLY A 4 -25.61 2.43 6.05
CA GLY A 4 -26.59 1.43 5.66
C GLY A 4 -26.17 0.61 4.44
N MET A 5 -26.89 -0.49 4.19
CA MET A 5 -26.62 -1.39 3.06
C MET A 5 -26.58 -0.66 1.69
N SER A 6 -27.41 0.35 1.50
CA SER A 6 -27.48 1.09 0.22
C SER A 6 -26.29 1.99 -0.05
N GLU A 7 -25.50 2.29 0.97
CA GLU A 7 -24.32 3.17 0.87
C GLU A 7 -23.04 2.39 0.59
N LEU A 8 -23.09 1.06 0.71
CA LEU A 8 -21.95 0.19 0.51
C LEU A 8 -21.49 0.20 -0.95
N LYS A 9 -20.20 0.36 -1.16
CA LYS A 9 -19.56 0.33 -2.48
C LYS A 9 -18.10 -0.07 -2.36
N LYS A 10 -17.49 -0.51 -3.45
CA LYS A 10 -16.07 -0.80 -3.51
C LYS A 10 -15.23 0.42 -3.11
N GLY A 11 -14.23 0.21 -2.27
CA GLY A 11 -13.34 1.25 -1.76
C GLY A 11 -13.81 1.95 -0.48
N LEU A 12 -15.08 1.76 -0.10
CA LEU A 12 -15.61 2.35 1.13
C LEU A 12 -14.90 1.75 2.35
N LYS A 13 -14.63 2.61 3.33
CA LYS A 13 -14.07 2.22 4.62
C LYS A 13 -15.20 2.09 5.63
N ILE A 14 -15.25 0.98 6.33
CA ILE A 14 -16.27 0.65 7.34
C ILE A 14 -15.63 0.09 8.59
N GLU A 15 -16.31 0.18 9.73
CA GLU A 15 -15.89 -0.43 10.98
C GLU A 15 -16.90 -1.49 11.42
N LEU A 16 -16.41 -2.66 11.74
CA LEU A 16 -17.17 -3.79 12.28
C LEU A 16 -16.45 -4.34 13.50
N GLY A 17 -17.14 -4.34 14.65
CA GLY A 17 -16.57 -4.87 15.89
C GLY A 17 -15.26 -4.17 16.32
N GLY A 18 -15.14 -2.89 16.08
CA GLY A 18 -13.95 -2.11 16.41
C GLY A 18 -12.77 -2.29 15.42
N VAL A 19 -12.97 -3.03 14.33
CA VAL A 19 -11.94 -3.26 13.31
C VAL A 19 -12.29 -2.47 12.05
N PRO A 20 -11.37 -1.64 11.53
CA PRO A 20 -11.57 -0.93 10.28
C PRO A 20 -11.29 -1.83 9.08
N TYR A 21 -12.17 -1.79 8.10
CA TYR A 21 -12.08 -2.55 6.86
C TYR A 21 -12.25 -1.65 5.63
N ARG A 22 -11.69 -2.10 4.51
CA ARG A 22 -11.99 -1.55 3.18
C ARG A 22 -12.78 -2.57 2.38
N ILE A 23 -13.85 -2.14 1.73
CA ILE A 23 -14.59 -3.00 0.78
C ILE A 23 -13.77 -3.14 -0.49
N VAL A 24 -13.32 -4.36 -0.80
CA VAL A 24 -12.48 -4.66 -1.97
C VAL A 24 -13.29 -5.25 -3.12
N GLU A 25 -14.37 -5.98 -2.81
CA GLU A 25 -15.33 -6.46 -3.80
C GLU A 25 -16.75 -6.25 -3.26
N TYR A 26 -17.67 -5.96 -4.15
CA TYR A 26 -19.05 -5.63 -3.82
C TYR A 26 -19.99 -6.22 -4.86
N GLN A 27 -21.02 -6.91 -4.40
CA GLN A 27 -22.07 -7.45 -5.26
C GLN A 27 -23.43 -7.24 -4.62
N HIS A 28 -24.31 -6.52 -5.31
CA HIS A 28 -25.70 -6.38 -4.91
C HIS A 28 -26.52 -7.52 -5.54
N VAL A 29 -27.06 -8.40 -4.70
CA VAL A 29 -27.84 -9.57 -5.12
C VAL A 29 -29.33 -9.29 -4.93
N LYS A 30 -30.09 -9.39 -6.03
CA LYS A 30 -31.54 -9.30 -6.02
C LYS A 30 -32.08 -10.69 -6.36
N PRO A 31 -32.39 -11.54 -5.37
CA PRO A 31 -32.96 -12.86 -5.64
C PRO A 31 -34.37 -12.75 -6.22
N GLY A 32 -34.78 -13.72 -7.03
CA GLY A 32 -36.13 -13.77 -7.59
C GLY A 32 -37.22 -13.93 -6.54
N LYS A 33 -36.87 -14.48 -5.38
CA LYS A 33 -37.73 -14.55 -4.17
C LYS A 33 -36.87 -14.15 -2.96
N GLY A 34 -37.43 -13.26 -2.12
CA GLY A 34 -36.78 -12.77 -0.92
C GLY A 34 -36.22 -11.37 -1.04
N ALA A 35 -35.67 -10.83 0.06
CA ALA A 35 -35.12 -9.50 0.13
C ALA A 35 -33.75 -9.43 -0.53
N ALA A 36 -33.43 -8.30 -1.15
CA ALA A 36 -32.12 -8.03 -1.68
C ALA A 36 -31.06 -7.96 -0.56
N PHE A 37 -29.86 -8.40 -0.86
CA PHE A 37 -28.71 -8.34 0.05
C PHE A 37 -27.45 -7.95 -0.70
N VAL A 38 -26.44 -7.54 0.05
CA VAL A 38 -25.10 -7.21 -0.47
C VAL A 38 -24.12 -8.24 0.03
N ARG A 39 -23.36 -8.81 -0.88
CA ARG A 39 -22.19 -9.65 -0.57
C ARG A 39 -20.95 -8.84 -0.85
N ALA A 40 -20.10 -8.68 0.14
CA ALA A 40 -18.89 -7.89 0.02
C ALA A 40 -17.67 -8.69 0.54
N LYS A 41 -16.55 -8.55 -0.15
CA LYS A 41 -15.25 -8.92 0.42
C LYS A 41 -14.67 -7.67 1.05
N ILE A 42 -14.27 -7.79 2.30
CA ILE A 42 -13.72 -6.70 3.08
C ILE A 42 -12.32 -7.08 3.57
N LYS A 43 -11.40 -6.13 3.46
CA LYS A 43 -10.00 -6.32 3.87
C LYS A 43 -9.74 -5.51 5.13
N SER A 44 -9.27 -6.17 6.18
CA SER A 44 -8.88 -5.53 7.43
C SER A 44 -7.65 -4.64 7.25
N PHE A 45 -7.69 -3.45 7.80
CA PHE A 45 -6.52 -2.56 7.87
C PHE A 45 -5.52 -3.01 8.96
N LEU A 46 -5.94 -3.83 9.92
CA LEU A 46 -5.07 -4.24 11.04
C LEU A 46 -4.17 -5.41 10.69
N ASP A 47 -4.69 -6.41 9.99
CA ASP A 47 -3.96 -7.65 9.69
C ASP A 47 -3.95 -8.06 8.21
N GLY A 48 -4.59 -7.24 7.37
CA GLY A 48 -4.66 -7.48 5.92
C GLY A 48 -5.55 -8.64 5.48
N LYS A 49 -6.20 -9.35 6.41
CA LYS A 49 -7.08 -10.47 6.07
C LYS A 49 -8.30 -10.01 5.30
N VAL A 50 -8.68 -10.80 4.32
CA VAL A 50 -9.89 -10.60 3.53
C VAL A 50 -10.94 -11.61 3.98
N ILE A 51 -12.12 -11.11 4.35
CA ILE A 51 -13.27 -11.92 4.70
C ILE A 51 -14.47 -11.56 3.83
N GLU A 52 -15.37 -12.51 3.64
CA GLU A 52 -16.65 -12.26 2.98
C GLU A 52 -17.71 -11.94 4.03
N LYS A 53 -18.45 -10.87 3.80
CA LYS A 53 -19.54 -10.43 4.66
C LYS A 53 -20.80 -10.18 3.85
N THR A 54 -21.94 -10.69 4.32
CA THR A 54 -23.24 -10.42 3.74
C THR A 54 -23.98 -9.39 4.59
N PHE A 55 -24.50 -8.36 3.94
CA PHE A 55 -25.28 -7.30 4.55
C PHE A 55 -26.73 -7.39 4.06
N HIS A 56 -27.67 -7.35 4.97
CA HIS A 56 -29.10 -7.38 4.69
C HIS A 56 -29.72 -6.00 4.90
N ALA A 57 -30.95 -5.84 4.44
CA ALA A 57 -31.71 -4.61 4.70
C ALA A 57 -31.85 -4.41 6.23
N GLY A 58 -31.49 -3.22 6.70
CA GLY A 58 -31.50 -2.90 8.13
C GLY A 58 -30.16 -3.10 8.84
N ASP A 59 -29.22 -3.86 8.26
CA ASP A 59 -27.86 -3.95 8.78
C ASP A 59 -27.16 -2.59 8.67
N LYS A 60 -26.40 -2.25 9.68
CA LYS A 60 -25.60 -1.02 9.75
C LYS A 60 -24.18 -1.37 10.14
N CYS A 61 -23.25 -0.63 9.60
CA CYS A 61 -21.88 -0.57 10.08
C CYS A 61 -21.50 0.87 10.40
N GLU A 62 -20.41 1.05 11.09
CA GLU A 62 -19.96 2.38 11.48
C GLU A 62 -18.90 2.90 10.51
N GLU A 63 -18.79 4.22 10.43
CA GLU A 63 -17.69 4.88 9.76
C GLU A 63 -16.48 4.84 10.71
N PRO A 64 -15.33 4.30 10.27
CA PRO A 64 -14.16 4.24 11.14
C PRO A 64 -13.53 5.62 11.34
N ASN A 65 -13.02 5.86 12.53
CA ASN A 65 -12.23 7.05 12.82
C ASN A 65 -10.82 6.88 12.25
N LEU A 66 -10.68 7.18 10.95
CA LEU A 66 -9.42 7.10 10.22
C LEU A 66 -8.93 8.50 9.87
N VAL A 67 -7.67 8.77 10.17
CA VAL A 67 -6.99 10.01 9.83
C VAL A 67 -5.72 9.68 9.08
N GLU A 68 -5.49 10.35 7.96
CA GLU A 68 -4.21 10.30 7.27
C GLU A 68 -3.34 11.47 7.69
N LYS A 69 -2.08 11.18 8.01
CA LYS A 69 -1.08 12.21 8.29
C LYS A 69 0.13 12.03 7.38
N THR A 70 0.65 13.15 6.88
CA THR A 70 1.93 13.15 6.20
C THR A 70 3.04 13.11 7.23
N MET A 71 3.88 12.09 7.13
CA MET A 71 5.04 11.92 8.02
C MET A 71 6.31 11.77 7.21
N GLN A 72 7.43 12.14 7.81
CA GLN A 72 8.74 11.89 7.25
C GLN A 72 9.30 10.58 7.82
N TYR A 73 9.67 9.67 6.93
CA TYR A 73 10.43 8.48 7.32
C TYR A 73 11.85 8.89 7.70
N LEU A 74 12.28 8.55 8.90
CA LEU A 74 13.59 8.94 9.41
C LEU A 74 14.64 7.85 9.19
N TYR A 75 14.44 6.69 9.81
CA TYR A 75 15.37 5.57 9.71
C TYR A 75 14.74 4.27 10.23
N HIS A 76 15.39 3.17 9.91
CA HIS A 76 15.07 1.84 10.43
C HIS A 76 16.07 1.49 11.54
N ASP A 77 15.54 1.11 12.70
CA ASP A 77 16.32 0.72 13.87
C ASP A 77 15.82 -0.63 14.41
N GLY A 78 16.62 -1.67 14.19
CA GLY A 78 16.26 -3.03 14.60
C GLY A 78 14.96 -3.49 13.94
N ASP A 79 13.92 -3.64 14.76
CA ASP A 79 12.61 -4.12 14.32
C ASP A 79 11.61 -3.00 14.07
N THR A 80 12.03 -1.73 14.17
CA THR A 80 11.13 -0.58 14.07
C THR A 80 11.58 0.43 13.03
N TYR A 81 10.61 1.08 12.42
CA TYR A 81 10.76 2.19 11.51
C TYR A 81 10.32 3.47 12.21
N GLN A 82 11.18 4.48 12.17
CA GLN A 82 10.94 5.76 12.85
C GLN A 82 10.37 6.78 11.89
N PHE A 83 9.29 7.44 12.28
CA PHE A 83 8.61 8.47 11.51
C PHE A 83 8.41 9.72 12.35
N MET A 84 8.36 10.86 11.69
CA MET A 84 8.08 12.14 12.31
C MET A 84 6.93 12.83 11.59
N ASP A 85 5.93 13.27 12.35
CA ASP A 85 4.85 14.12 11.85
C ASP A 85 5.44 15.45 11.39
N ILE A 86 5.21 15.85 10.15
CA ILE A 86 5.79 17.09 9.58
C ILE A 86 5.18 18.37 10.15
N GLU A 87 4.03 18.28 10.79
CA GLU A 87 3.36 19.43 11.41
C GLU A 87 3.67 19.56 12.89
N SER A 88 3.52 18.47 13.65
CA SER A 88 3.73 18.48 15.11
C SER A 88 5.15 18.14 15.55
N TYR A 89 5.96 17.58 14.64
CA TYR A 89 7.31 17.06 14.90
C TYR A 89 7.36 15.91 15.92
N GLU A 90 6.20 15.35 16.26
CA GLU A 90 6.14 14.15 17.09
C GLU A 90 6.66 12.94 16.33
N GLN A 91 7.44 12.11 17.02
CA GLN A 91 8.00 10.89 16.46
C GLN A 91 7.20 9.67 16.91
N ILE A 92 7.01 8.74 15.98
CA ILE A 92 6.39 7.45 16.23
C ILE A 92 7.24 6.31 15.67
N ALA A 93 7.15 5.16 16.29
CA ALA A 93 7.80 3.93 15.83
C ALA A 93 6.73 2.95 15.33
N LEU A 94 6.92 2.40 14.14
CA LEU A 94 6.07 1.36 13.56
C LEU A 94 6.89 0.09 13.36
N ASN A 95 6.24 -1.06 13.54
CA ASN A 95 6.86 -2.36 13.31
C ASN A 95 6.71 -2.83 11.86
N ASP A 96 7.37 -3.93 11.50
CA ASP A 96 7.33 -4.51 10.16
C ASP A 96 5.91 -4.79 9.66
N SER A 97 5.02 -5.25 10.53
CA SER A 97 3.65 -5.58 10.14
C SER A 97 2.80 -4.34 9.81
N GLN A 98 3.07 -3.23 10.48
CA GLN A 98 2.39 -1.94 10.23
C GLN A 98 2.91 -1.27 8.95
N VAL A 99 4.19 -1.34 8.69
CA VAL A 99 4.83 -0.77 7.49
C VAL A 99 4.58 -1.65 6.26
N GLY A 100 4.70 -2.98 6.41
CA GLY A 100 4.44 -3.95 5.36
C GLY A 100 5.29 -3.72 4.10
N GLU A 101 4.66 -3.86 2.94
CA GLU A 101 5.31 -3.74 1.63
C GLU A 101 5.88 -2.33 1.34
N ALA A 102 5.43 -1.30 2.04
CA ALA A 102 5.96 0.05 1.89
C ALA A 102 7.47 0.14 2.17
N SER A 103 7.99 -0.73 3.04
CA SER A 103 9.41 -0.79 3.38
C SER A 103 10.34 -0.97 2.18
N LYS A 104 9.87 -1.63 1.13
CA LYS A 104 10.63 -1.83 -0.11
C LYS A 104 10.97 -0.54 -0.84
N TRP A 105 10.23 0.54 -0.57
CA TRP A 105 10.29 1.77 -1.35
C TRP A 105 10.72 2.98 -0.53
N MET A 106 10.86 2.85 0.79
CA MET A 106 11.16 3.97 1.66
C MET A 106 12.66 4.24 1.73
N LEU A 107 13.02 5.50 1.48
CA LEU A 107 14.33 6.05 1.75
C LEU A 107 14.28 7.00 2.94
N ASP A 108 15.37 7.08 3.69
CA ASP A 108 15.53 8.03 4.79
C ASP A 108 15.23 9.46 4.32
N GLY A 109 14.35 10.14 5.04
CA GLY A 109 13.89 11.47 4.69
C GLY A 109 12.68 11.56 3.77
N MET A 110 12.19 10.43 3.24
CA MET A 110 11.02 10.40 2.36
C MET A 110 9.74 10.76 3.12
N GLN A 111 8.88 11.54 2.49
CA GLN A 111 7.52 11.78 3.00
C GLN A 111 6.58 10.65 2.58
N VAL A 112 5.82 10.17 3.54
CA VAL A 112 4.84 9.09 3.39
C VAL A 112 3.52 9.48 4.02
N GLN A 113 2.43 8.77 3.66
CA GLN A 113 1.14 8.91 4.31
C GLN A 113 0.97 7.80 5.35
N VAL A 114 0.72 8.18 6.59
CA VAL A 114 0.46 7.24 7.69
C VAL A 114 -1.03 7.28 8.01
N LEU A 115 -1.68 6.12 7.97
CA LEU A 115 -3.08 5.97 8.34
C LEU A 115 -3.18 5.65 9.83
N LEU A 116 -3.97 6.46 10.55
CA LEU A 116 -4.23 6.28 11.97
C LEU A 116 -5.70 5.88 12.19
N HIS A 117 -5.91 4.91 13.03
CA HIS A 117 -7.23 4.48 13.53
C HIS A 117 -7.27 4.72 15.03
N ASN A 118 -8.21 5.58 15.48
CA ASN A 118 -8.28 6.01 16.88
C ASN A 118 -6.92 6.47 17.44
N ASP A 119 -6.24 7.32 16.69
CA ASP A 119 -4.92 7.88 16.99
C ASP A 119 -3.75 6.87 16.99
N LYS A 120 -3.99 5.63 16.58
CA LYS A 120 -2.98 4.59 16.48
C LYS A 120 -2.64 4.32 15.02
N ALA A 121 -1.37 4.39 14.66
CA ALA A 121 -0.92 4.09 13.30
C ALA A 121 -1.14 2.62 12.94
N ILE A 122 -1.73 2.38 11.78
CA ILE A 122 -2.08 1.03 11.29
C ILE A 122 -1.49 0.69 9.93
N SER A 123 -1.13 1.67 9.11
CA SER A 123 -0.51 1.43 7.81
C SER A 123 0.28 2.64 7.32
N VAL A 124 1.16 2.38 6.36
CA VAL A 124 1.97 3.39 5.68
C VAL A 124 1.79 3.25 4.18
N ASP A 125 1.51 4.35 3.51
CA ASP A 125 1.45 4.43 2.05
C ASP A 125 2.58 5.31 1.54
N VAL A 126 3.37 4.77 0.62
CA VAL A 126 4.44 5.49 -0.08
C VAL A 126 3.89 6.19 -1.32
N PRO A 127 4.59 7.22 -1.85
CA PRO A 127 4.21 7.82 -3.13
C PRO A 127 4.09 6.75 -4.23
N GLN A 128 3.16 6.95 -5.15
CA GLN A 128 2.94 6.03 -6.26
C GLN A 128 4.17 5.88 -7.16
N VAL A 129 4.97 6.93 -7.27
CA VAL A 129 6.22 6.93 -8.03
C VAL A 129 7.36 7.35 -7.12
N VAL A 130 8.41 6.54 -7.09
CA VAL A 130 9.63 6.82 -6.34
C VAL A 130 10.85 6.77 -7.25
N ALA A 131 11.86 7.58 -6.95
CA ALA A 131 13.15 7.54 -7.63
C ALA A 131 14.17 6.83 -6.74
N LEU A 132 14.70 5.71 -7.23
CA LEU A 132 15.63 4.86 -6.48
C LEU A 132 16.86 4.52 -7.31
N LYS A 133 18.01 4.45 -6.66
CA LYS A 133 19.28 4.09 -7.28
C LYS A 133 19.43 2.58 -7.40
N ILE A 134 19.94 2.13 -8.53
CA ILE A 134 20.31 0.73 -8.76
C ILE A 134 21.65 0.46 -8.10
N VAL A 135 21.68 -0.49 -7.19
CA VAL A 135 22.91 -0.92 -6.50
C VAL A 135 23.52 -2.17 -7.10
N GLU A 136 22.73 -2.98 -7.80
CA GLU A 136 23.19 -4.19 -8.47
C GLU A 136 22.30 -4.52 -9.68
N THR A 137 22.93 -4.74 -10.83
CA THR A 137 22.26 -5.29 -12.01
C THR A 137 23.30 -5.91 -12.95
N ALA A 138 22.87 -6.80 -13.83
CA ALA A 138 23.74 -7.38 -14.83
C ALA A 138 24.23 -6.32 -15.82
N PRO A 139 25.49 -6.42 -16.30
CA PRO A 139 25.99 -5.53 -17.34
C PRO A 139 25.21 -5.72 -18.64
N ASN A 140 25.29 -4.69 -19.49
CA ASN A 140 24.66 -4.74 -20.82
C ASN A 140 25.52 -5.58 -21.76
N PHE A 141 25.18 -6.85 -21.95
CA PHE A 141 25.84 -7.71 -22.94
C PHE A 141 25.13 -7.66 -24.27
N LYS A 142 25.83 -7.27 -25.32
CA LYS A 142 25.39 -7.46 -26.70
C LYS A 142 25.62 -8.93 -27.08
N GLY A 143 24.58 -9.70 -27.23
CA GLY A 143 24.74 -11.03 -27.83
C GLY A 143 23.74 -12.11 -27.48
N ASP A 144 23.08 -12.11 -26.34
CA ASP A 144 22.09 -13.14 -26.04
C ASP A 144 20.67 -12.61 -26.11
N THR A 145 20.17 -12.71 -27.30
CA THR A 145 19.11 -11.90 -27.67
C THR A 145 17.88 -12.52 -27.99
N SER A 146 17.48 -13.48 -27.79
CA SER A 146 16.26 -13.73 -28.56
C SER A 146 14.96 -13.31 -27.88
N ASN A 147 14.85 -13.10 -26.60
CA ASN A 147 13.55 -12.71 -26.05
C ASN A 147 13.52 -11.99 -24.70
N ALA A 148 14.63 -11.66 -24.10
CA ALA A 148 14.61 -10.97 -22.82
C ALA A 148 14.89 -9.46 -23.00
N SER A 149 13.85 -8.68 -23.15
CA SER A 149 13.98 -7.23 -23.20
C SER A 149 14.25 -6.57 -21.85
N LYS A 150 14.23 -7.34 -20.76
CA LYS A 150 14.37 -6.87 -19.40
C LYS A 150 15.32 -7.75 -18.58
N LYS A 151 15.93 -7.16 -17.57
CA LYS A 151 16.80 -7.84 -16.58
C LYS A 151 16.44 -7.40 -15.17
N PRO A 152 16.70 -8.22 -14.14
CA PRO A 152 16.50 -7.81 -12.75
C PRO A 152 17.54 -6.78 -12.31
N ALA A 153 17.09 -5.80 -11.53
CA ALA A 153 17.92 -4.81 -10.88
C ALA A 153 17.55 -4.69 -9.41
N THR A 154 18.53 -4.72 -8.54
CA THR A 154 18.35 -4.49 -7.11
C THR A 154 18.50 -3.00 -6.82
N LEU A 155 17.51 -2.42 -6.14
CA LEU A 155 17.50 -1.03 -5.76
C LEU A 155 18.11 -0.82 -4.37
N GLU A 156 18.47 0.42 -4.07
CA GLU A 156 19.10 0.79 -2.79
C GLU A 156 18.25 0.46 -1.55
N THR A 157 16.94 0.28 -1.72
CA THR A 157 16.01 -0.16 -0.66
C THR A 157 15.94 -1.69 -0.50
N GLY A 158 16.63 -2.45 -1.34
CA GLY A 158 16.57 -3.90 -1.40
C GLY A 158 15.50 -4.47 -2.32
N ALA A 159 14.61 -3.65 -2.86
CA ALA A 159 13.61 -4.10 -3.83
C ALA A 159 14.26 -4.51 -5.14
N VAL A 160 13.69 -5.53 -5.80
CA VAL A 160 14.12 -6.00 -7.12
C VAL A 160 13.05 -5.72 -8.13
N VAL A 161 13.41 -5.03 -9.21
CA VAL A 161 12.50 -4.70 -10.32
C VAL A 161 13.09 -5.12 -11.66
N GLN A 162 12.24 -5.31 -12.64
CA GLN A 162 12.66 -5.61 -14.02
C GLN A 162 12.92 -4.31 -14.78
N VAL A 163 14.12 -4.15 -15.29
CA VAL A 163 14.54 -2.96 -16.02
C VAL A 163 14.99 -3.32 -17.45
N PRO A 164 14.93 -2.35 -18.39
CA PRO A 164 15.52 -2.56 -19.73
C PRO A 164 17.01 -2.86 -19.66
N PHE A 165 17.55 -3.60 -20.64
CA PHE A 165 18.96 -3.99 -20.65
C PHE A 165 19.98 -2.85 -20.64
N HIS A 166 19.59 -1.69 -21.20
CA HIS A 166 20.48 -0.53 -21.27
C HIS A 166 20.65 0.22 -19.94
N VAL A 167 19.86 -0.12 -18.94
CA VAL A 167 19.97 0.48 -17.60
C VAL A 167 21.12 -0.16 -16.86
N LEU A 168 21.98 0.67 -16.22
CA LEU A 168 23.22 0.24 -15.59
C LEU A 168 23.19 0.46 -14.08
N GLU A 169 24.09 -0.26 -13.39
CA GLU A 169 24.34 -0.05 -11.99
C GLU A 169 24.79 1.41 -11.72
N GLY A 170 24.33 1.98 -10.62
CA GLY A 170 24.60 3.37 -10.25
C GLY A 170 23.63 4.39 -10.84
N GLU A 171 22.80 4.00 -11.79
CA GLU A 171 21.76 4.88 -12.33
C GLU A 171 20.54 4.93 -11.42
N THR A 172 19.85 6.07 -11.43
CA THR A 172 18.61 6.26 -10.69
C THR A 172 17.41 6.10 -11.64
N ILE A 173 16.43 5.33 -11.21
CA ILE A 173 15.23 5.05 -11.98
C ILE A 173 13.98 5.44 -11.22
N LYS A 174 12.92 5.77 -11.94
CA LYS A 174 11.58 5.90 -11.38
C LYS A 174 10.84 4.58 -11.48
N VAL A 175 10.18 4.21 -10.41
CA VAL A 175 9.43 2.96 -10.28
C VAL A 175 8.02 3.27 -9.80
N ASN A 176 7.03 2.59 -10.35
CA ASN A 176 5.68 2.59 -9.81
C ASN A 176 5.64 1.62 -8.62
N THR A 177 5.35 2.12 -7.44
CA THR A 177 5.36 1.32 -6.21
C THR A 177 4.16 0.38 -6.10
N GLU A 178 3.09 0.64 -6.81
CA GLU A 178 1.88 -0.17 -6.81
C GLU A 178 1.99 -1.38 -7.74
N THR A 179 2.54 -1.17 -8.95
CA THR A 179 2.75 -2.23 -9.95
C THR A 179 4.14 -2.86 -9.87
N GLU A 180 5.06 -2.26 -9.13
CA GLU A 180 6.48 -2.65 -9.02
C GLU A 180 7.23 -2.61 -10.37
N GLU A 181 6.81 -1.71 -11.24
CA GLU A 181 7.35 -1.60 -12.60
C GLU A 181 8.26 -0.39 -12.78
N TYR A 182 9.32 -0.62 -13.56
CA TYR A 182 10.17 0.46 -14.06
C TYR A 182 9.37 1.40 -14.96
N LEU A 183 9.53 2.70 -14.77
CA LEU A 183 8.90 3.74 -15.58
C LEU A 183 9.91 4.42 -16.52
N GLU A 184 10.92 5.02 -15.95
CA GLU A 184 11.94 5.76 -16.71
C GLU A 184 13.24 5.92 -15.91
N LYS A 185 14.30 6.26 -16.61
CA LYS A 185 15.56 6.66 -16.00
C LYS A 185 15.51 8.15 -15.64
N VAL A 186 16.00 8.51 -14.48
CA VAL A 186 16.19 9.90 -14.07
C VAL A 186 17.40 10.48 -14.80
N LYS A 187 17.23 11.63 -15.41
CA LYS A 187 18.29 12.37 -16.11
C LYS A 187 19.13 13.20 -15.16
#